data_f8e60ecf90a6d0db5e4149b54c0e634d
#
_entry.id   f8e60ecf90a6d0db5e4149b54c0e634d
#
_cell.length_a   1.000
_cell.length_b   1.000
_cell.length_c   1.000
_cell.angle_alpha   90.00
_cell.angle_beta   90.00
_cell.angle_gamma   90.00
#
_symmetry.space_group_name_H-M   'P 1'
#
loop_
_entity.id
_entity.type
_entity.pdbx_description
1 polymer ?
#
loop_
_entity_poly.entity_id
_entity_poly.type
_entity_poly.pdbx_seq_one_letter_code
_entity_poly.pdbx_strand_id
1 'polypeptide(L)' 'MTVVGIDVSKGKSMVAAMKPGGELVAAPYEVRHSDIELSHLALDVLCMEPDTRVLMEATGRYHEPVAALLHSEGIFV' A
#
# COMPACT_ATOMS: atom_id res chain seq x y z
N MET A 1 6.21 -5.07 13.98
CA MET A 1 6.11 -5.10 12.50
C MET A 1 4.70 -4.71 12.08
N THR A 2 4.57 -3.90 11.07
CA THR A 2 3.27 -3.56 10.47
C THR A 2 3.19 -4.18 9.08
N VAL A 3 2.03 -4.74 8.74
CA VAL A 3 1.77 -5.28 7.40
C VAL A 3 0.73 -4.41 6.72
N VAL A 4 1.07 -3.90 5.55
CA VAL A 4 0.15 -3.14 4.70
C VAL A 4 -0.33 -4.06 3.59
N GLY A 5 -1.62 -4.34 3.57
CA GLY A 5 -2.24 -5.10 2.50
C GLY A 5 -2.87 -4.17 1.48
N ILE A 6 -2.55 -4.38 0.21
CA ILE A 6 -3.11 -3.58 -0.89
C ILE A 6 -3.82 -4.51 -1.86
N ASP A 7 -5.12 -4.32 -1.99
CA ASP A 7 -5.94 -5.04 -2.98
C ASP A 7 -6.12 -4.12 -4.18
N VAL A 8 -5.41 -4.42 -5.27
CA VAL A 8 -5.35 -3.56 -6.45
C VAL A 8 -6.39 -4.00 -7.48
N SER A 9 -7.17 -3.04 -7.93
CA SER A 9 -8.09 -3.22 -9.04
C SER A 9 -7.86 -2.14 -10.10
N LYS A 10 -8.69 -2.11 -11.12
CA LYS A 10 -8.52 -1.15 -12.20
C LYS A 10 -8.72 0.28 -11.69
N GLY A 11 -7.66 1.09 -11.75
CA GLY A 11 -7.68 2.51 -11.42
C GLY A 11 -7.76 2.85 -9.94
N LYS A 12 -7.84 1.86 -9.05
CA LYS A 12 -7.94 2.09 -7.61
C LYS A 12 -7.44 0.90 -6.80
N SER A 13 -7.15 1.14 -5.53
CA SER A 13 -6.73 0.10 -4.59
C SER A 13 -7.41 0.30 -3.24
N MET A 14 -7.63 -0.80 -2.52
CA MET A 14 -8.03 -0.74 -1.11
C MET A 14 -6.79 -1.06 -0.26
N VAL A 15 -6.54 -0.23 0.74
CA VAL A 15 -5.36 -0.31 1.58
C VAL A 15 -5.78 -0.55 3.03
N ALA A 16 -5.14 -1.54 3.67
CA ALA A 16 -5.34 -1.80 5.09
C ALA A 16 -3.98 -2.03 5.75
N ALA A 17 -3.78 -1.44 6.92
CA ALA A 17 -2.58 -1.63 7.71
C ALA A 17 -2.90 -2.40 8.99
N MET A 18 -2.16 -3.47 9.24
CA MET A 18 -2.41 -4.37 10.37
C MET A 18 -1.12 -4.75 11.07
N LYS A 19 -1.23 -5.06 12.35
CA LYS A 19 -0.15 -5.70 13.10
C LYS A 19 -0.27 -7.22 12.98
N PRO A 20 0.83 -7.97 13.19
CA PRO A 20 0.74 -9.42 13.29
C PRO A 20 -0.30 -9.79 14.35
N GLY A 21 -1.19 -10.73 14.01
CA GLY A 21 -2.31 -11.10 14.87
C GLY A 21 -3.64 -10.48 14.47
N GLY A 22 -3.65 -9.62 13.44
CA GLY A 22 -4.88 -9.10 12.84
C GLY A 22 -5.41 -7.81 13.43
N GLU A 23 -4.70 -7.16 14.36
CA GLU A 23 -5.10 -5.87 14.89
C GLU A 23 -4.93 -4.79 13.82
N LEU A 24 -6.00 -4.04 13.52
CA LEU A 24 -5.96 -2.95 12.55
C LEU A 24 -5.22 -1.75 13.12
N VAL A 25 -4.25 -1.24 12.38
CA VAL A 25 -3.56 0.02 12.69
C VAL A 25 -4.40 1.19 12.20
N ALA A 26 -5.04 1.02 11.04
CA ALA A 26 -5.92 2.02 10.45
C ALA A 26 -7.07 1.33 9.72
N ALA A 27 -8.22 1.99 9.66
CA ALA A 27 -9.36 1.48 8.89
C ALA A 27 -9.01 1.38 7.41
N PRO A 28 -9.51 0.37 6.69
CA PRO A 28 -9.28 0.28 5.25
C PRO A 28 -9.74 1.53 4.51
N TYR A 29 -8.97 1.97 3.52
CA TYR A 29 -9.31 3.14 2.72
C TYR A 29 -8.98 2.92 1.25
N GLU A 30 -9.66 3.66 0.39
CA GLU A 30 -9.47 3.59 -1.05
C GLU A 30 -8.41 4.58 -1.49
N VAL A 31 -7.54 4.15 -2.41
CA VAL A 31 -6.52 4.99 -3.04
C VAL A 31 -6.70 4.88 -4.55
N ARG A 32 -6.91 6.01 -5.22
CA ARG A 32 -6.94 6.05 -6.68
C ARG A 32 -5.52 6.01 -7.23
N HIS A 33 -5.37 5.48 -8.45
CA HIS A 33 -4.05 5.39 -9.08
C HIS A 33 -3.67 6.72 -9.76
N SER A 34 -3.82 7.82 -9.06
CA SER A 34 -3.33 9.14 -9.47
C SER A 34 -1.99 9.42 -8.80
N ASP A 35 -1.17 10.29 -9.39
CA ASP A 35 0.14 10.63 -8.83
C ASP A 35 0.01 11.18 -7.41
N ILE A 36 -1.00 12.01 -7.17
CA ILE A 36 -1.22 12.63 -5.86
C ILE A 36 -1.57 11.57 -4.81
N GLU A 37 -2.54 10.71 -5.09
CA GLU A 37 -3.00 9.72 -4.10
C GLU A 37 -1.96 8.64 -3.86
N LEU A 38 -1.27 8.19 -4.91
CA LEU A 38 -0.19 7.22 -4.77
C LEU A 38 0.98 7.80 -3.96
N SER A 39 1.30 9.08 -4.16
CA SER A 39 2.33 9.76 -3.36
C SER A 39 1.94 9.85 -1.89
N HIS A 40 0.67 10.13 -1.60
CA HIS A 40 0.15 10.12 -0.23
C HIS A 40 0.25 8.73 0.39
N LEU A 41 -0.07 7.67 -0.36
CA LEU A 41 0.09 6.30 0.10
C LEU A 41 1.55 6.00 0.48
N ALA A 42 2.49 6.40 -0.37
CA ALA A 42 3.92 6.20 -0.09
C ALA A 42 4.34 6.92 1.18
N LEU A 43 3.90 8.17 1.39
CA LEU A 43 4.19 8.92 2.61
C LEU A 43 3.59 8.24 3.84
N ASP A 44 2.37 7.74 3.75
CA ASP A 44 1.72 7.02 4.85
C ASP A 44 2.53 5.78 5.25
N VAL A 45 2.98 5.00 4.28
CA VAL A 45 3.79 3.80 4.54
C VAL A 45 5.14 4.17 5.14
N LEU A 46 5.79 5.22 4.63
CA LEU A 46 7.08 5.69 5.15
C LEU A 46 7.00 6.21 6.59
N CYS A 47 5.84 6.70 7.00
CA CYS A 47 5.61 7.17 8.37
C CYS A 47 5.34 6.03 9.36
N MET A 48 5.19 4.81 8.86
CA MET A 48 4.99 3.63 9.71
C MET A 48 6.32 3.11 10.24
N GLU A 49 6.29 1.98 10.96
CA GLU A 49 7.48 1.35 11.51
C GLU A 49 8.51 1.03 10.41
N PRO A 50 9.83 1.12 10.72
CA PRO A 50 10.87 0.82 9.71
C PRO A 50 10.79 -0.58 9.12
N ASP A 51 10.23 -1.55 9.84
CA ASP A 51 10.09 -2.93 9.39
C ASP A 51 8.72 -3.22 8.74
N THR A 52 8.01 -2.19 8.31
CA THR A 52 6.74 -2.34 7.62
C THR A 52 6.89 -3.14 6.34
N ARG A 53 5.99 -4.10 6.14
CA ARG A 53 5.92 -4.92 4.93
C ARG A 53 4.69 -4.58 4.13
N VAL A 54 4.82 -4.56 2.82
CA VAL A 54 3.71 -4.31 1.91
C VAL A 54 3.42 -5.58 1.14
N LEU A 55 2.18 -6.05 1.21
CA LEU A 55 1.69 -7.18 0.43
C LEU A 55 0.65 -6.66 -0.55
N MET A 56 0.75 -7.11 -1.79
CA MET A 56 -0.11 -6.62 -2.85
C MET A 56 -0.72 -7.79 -3.62
N GLU A 57 -2.04 -7.75 -3.78
CA GLU A 57 -2.77 -8.67 -4.65
C GLU A 57 -3.43 -7.88 -5.77
N ALA A 58 -3.37 -8.40 -6.98
CA ALA A 58 -3.94 -7.70 -8.13
C ALA A 58 -4.41 -8.68 -9.20
N THR A 59 -5.44 -8.25 -9.93
CA THR A 59 -5.86 -8.93 -11.15
C THR A 59 -5.14 -8.29 -12.34
N GLY A 60 -4.46 -9.09 -13.14
CA GLY A 60 -3.73 -8.59 -14.30
C GLY A 60 -2.55 -7.70 -13.91
N ARG A 61 -2.39 -6.58 -14.64
CA ARG A 61 -1.25 -5.66 -14.48
C ARG A 61 -1.56 -4.40 -13.71
N TYR A 62 -2.71 -4.30 -13.11
CA TYR A 62 -3.13 -3.06 -12.44
C TYR A 62 -2.26 -2.69 -11.24
N HIS A 63 -1.47 -3.64 -10.71
CA HIS A 63 -0.56 -3.39 -9.59
C HIS A 63 0.72 -2.64 -10.02
N GLU A 64 1.09 -2.66 -11.30
CA GLU A 64 2.38 -2.12 -11.75
C GLU A 64 2.62 -0.66 -11.37
N PRO A 65 1.69 0.29 -11.59
CA PRO A 65 1.95 1.68 -11.22
C PRO A 65 2.09 1.87 -9.70
N VAL A 66 1.37 1.10 -8.91
CA VAL A 66 1.46 1.16 -7.44
C VAL A 66 2.81 0.62 -6.98
N ALA A 67 3.21 -0.56 -7.47
CA ALA A 67 4.48 -1.17 -7.13
C ALA A 67 5.66 -0.29 -7.55
N ALA A 68 5.61 0.27 -8.76
CA ALA A 68 6.67 1.13 -9.27
C ALA A 68 6.85 2.37 -8.40
N LEU A 69 5.77 3.02 -7.97
CA LEU A 69 5.87 4.18 -7.11
C LEU A 69 6.44 3.82 -5.74
N LEU A 70 5.95 2.75 -5.12
CA LEU A 70 6.44 2.32 -3.81
C LEU A 70 7.91 1.95 -3.85
N HIS A 71 8.34 1.27 -4.91
CA HIS A 71 9.76 0.95 -5.11
C HIS A 71 10.60 2.22 -5.29
N SER A 72 10.10 3.23 -6.02
CA SER A 72 10.84 4.48 -6.23
C SER A 72 11.03 5.25 -4.92
N GLU A 73 10.14 5.06 -3.95
CA GLU A 73 10.26 5.67 -2.62
C GLU A 73 11.04 4.79 -1.62
N GLY A 74 11.65 3.71 -2.09
CA GLY A 74 12.44 2.83 -1.25
C GLY A 74 11.64 1.88 -0.38
N ILE A 75 10.38 1.67 -0.68
CA ILE A 75 9.49 0.79 0.08
C ILE A 75 9.60 -0.64 -0.42
N PHE A 76 9.78 -1.58 0.49
CA PHE A 76 9.82 -3.00 0.17
C PHE A 76 8.39 -3.52 -0.05
N VAL A 77 8.15 -4.11 -1.20
CA VAL A 77 6.84 -4.63 -1.60
C VAL A 77 6.87 -6.14 -1.76
#